data_7c8b7796f13987236d30cbc996337438
#
_entry.id   7c8b7796f13987236d30cbc996337438
#
_cell.length_a   1.000
_cell.length_b   1.000
_cell.length_c   1.000
_cell.angle_alpha   90.00
_cell.angle_beta   90.00
_cell.angle_gamma   90.00
#
_symmetry.space_group_name_H-M   'P 1'
#
loop_
_entity.id
_entity.type
_entity.pdbx_description
1 polymer ?
#
loop_
_entity_poly.entity_id
_entity_poly.type
_entity_poly.pdbx_seq_one_letter_code
_entity_poly.pdbx_strand_id
1 'polypeptide(L)'
;PMLRVFNDTARYVDQGGGKRKGSFAIYVEPWHADIFDFLDLKKNHGKEEQRARDLFYALWIPDLFMKRVEENGDWTLMCPHECPGLSDTYGKKFEKLYKKYESEGKGRKTMKAQELWFKILESQIETGTPYMLYKDAANEKSNQKNLGTIKSSNLCTEIIEYTAPDEVAVCNLASIALPKFVIDGKFDLSLIHI
;
A
#
# COMPACT_ATOMS: atom_id res chain seq x y z
N PRO A 1 -12.21 12.34 7.36
CA PRO A 1 -13.41 11.84 8.08
C PRO A 1 -13.81 10.43 7.67
N MET A 2 -13.80 10.08 6.35
CA MET A 2 -14.24 8.77 5.85
C MET A 2 -13.49 7.59 6.49
N LEU A 3 -12.16 7.65 6.61
CA LEU A 3 -11.36 6.57 7.18
C LEU A 3 -11.64 6.31 8.66
N ARG A 4 -12.23 7.26 9.37
CA ARG A 4 -12.66 7.04 10.76
C ARG A 4 -13.74 5.97 10.87
N VAL A 5 -14.63 5.86 9.90
CA VAL A 5 -15.64 4.79 9.88
C VAL A 5 -14.95 3.41 9.87
N PHE A 6 -13.91 3.24 9.06
CA PHE A 6 -13.13 1.99 9.03
C PHE A 6 -12.33 1.78 10.32
N ASN A 7 -11.81 2.84 10.93
CA ASN A 7 -11.14 2.77 12.23
C ASN A 7 -12.08 2.22 13.31
N ASP A 8 -13.28 2.74 13.39
CA ASP A 8 -14.26 2.32 14.39
C ASP A 8 -14.81 0.92 14.06
N THR A 9 -14.95 0.58 12.76
CA THR A 9 -15.28 -0.78 12.32
C THR A 9 -14.20 -1.79 12.74
N ALA A 10 -12.91 -1.45 12.61
CA ALA A 10 -11.81 -2.32 13.05
C ALA A 10 -11.89 -2.62 14.56
N ARG A 11 -12.30 -1.65 15.36
CA ARG A 11 -12.53 -1.84 16.81
C ARG A 11 -13.74 -2.71 17.12
N TYR A 12 -14.78 -2.61 16.30
CA TYR A 12 -16.02 -3.38 16.46
C TYR A 12 -15.87 -4.82 16.03
N VAL A 13 -15.23 -5.07 14.87
CA VAL A 13 -15.03 -6.42 14.34
C VAL A 13 -14.10 -7.23 15.24
N ASP A 14 -14.52 -8.43 15.58
CA ASP A 14 -13.81 -9.31 16.47
C ASP A 14 -13.46 -10.64 15.80
N GLN A 15 -12.24 -11.09 16.00
CA GLN A 15 -11.76 -12.38 15.50
C GLN A 15 -11.56 -13.36 16.67
N GLY A 16 -12.15 -14.55 16.56
CA GLY A 16 -11.91 -15.62 17.53
C GLY A 16 -12.50 -15.38 18.92
N GLY A 17 -13.70 -14.84 19.01
CA GLY A 17 -14.47 -14.77 20.26
C GLY A 17 -13.90 -13.82 21.30
N GLY A 18 -13.60 -12.59 20.93
CA GLY A 18 -13.17 -11.52 21.83
C GLY A 18 -11.65 -11.40 22.04
N LYS A 19 -10.87 -12.30 21.44
CA LYS A 19 -9.42 -12.36 21.68
C LYS A 19 -8.60 -11.42 20.79
N ARG A 20 -9.08 -11.13 19.57
CA ARG A 20 -8.38 -10.28 18.60
C ARG A 20 -9.36 -9.35 17.91
N LYS A 21 -9.08 -8.05 17.93
CA LYS A 21 -9.85 -7.08 17.16
C LYS A 21 -9.50 -7.17 15.67
N GLY A 22 -10.43 -6.69 14.81
CA GLY A 22 -10.17 -6.53 13.40
C GLY A 22 -9.06 -5.51 13.15
N SER A 23 -8.35 -5.66 12.05
CA SER A 23 -7.30 -4.73 11.63
C SER A 23 -7.39 -4.50 10.14
N PHE A 24 -7.25 -3.24 9.71
CA PHE A 24 -7.26 -2.85 8.31
C PHE A 24 -5.98 -2.13 7.92
N ALA A 25 -5.43 -2.48 6.78
CA ALA A 25 -4.41 -1.69 6.11
C ALA A 25 -5.04 -0.86 4.98
N ILE A 26 -4.75 0.42 4.95
CA ILE A 26 -5.22 1.36 3.93
C ILE A 26 -4.04 1.71 3.05
N TYR A 27 -4.18 1.41 1.77
CA TYR A 27 -3.18 1.68 0.74
C TYR A 27 -3.55 2.92 -0.06
N VAL A 28 -2.58 3.78 -0.32
CA VAL A 28 -2.73 4.94 -1.20
C VAL A 28 -1.48 5.11 -2.05
N GLU A 29 -1.65 5.67 -3.23
CA GLU A 29 -0.51 6.05 -4.08
C GLU A 29 -0.09 7.51 -3.82
N PRO A 30 1.21 7.85 -3.90
CA PRO A 30 1.70 9.19 -3.54
C PRO A 30 1.22 10.33 -4.45
N TRP A 31 0.59 10.01 -5.58
CA TRP A 31 -0.02 11.01 -6.46
C TRP A 31 -1.43 11.44 -6.04
N HIS A 32 -2.03 10.80 -5.02
CA HIS A 32 -3.38 11.13 -4.57
C HIS A 32 -3.46 12.53 -3.98
N ALA A 33 -4.51 13.28 -4.31
CA ALA A 33 -4.69 14.66 -3.87
C ALA A 33 -4.66 14.82 -2.35
N ASP A 34 -5.15 13.84 -1.59
CA ASP A 34 -5.26 13.87 -0.13
C ASP A 34 -4.07 13.21 0.58
N ILE A 35 -2.94 13.07 -0.10
CA ILE A 35 -1.78 12.35 0.47
C ILE A 35 -1.27 12.97 1.79
N PHE A 36 -1.29 14.29 1.92
CA PHE A 36 -0.85 14.96 3.14
C PHE A 36 -1.79 14.69 4.32
N ASP A 37 -3.09 14.75 4.10
CA ASP A 37 -4.09 14.40 5.12
C ASP A 37 -3.97 12.93 5.53
N PHE A 38 -3.68 12.05 4.57
CA PHE A 38 -3.42 10.63 4.82
C PHE A 38 -2.21 10.41 5.73
N LEU A 39 -1.11 11.12 5.49
CA LEU A 39 0.10 11.04 6.32
C LEU A 39 -0.10 11.54 7.76
N ASP A 40 -1.09 12.39 7.97
CA ASP A 40 -1.39 12.95 9.28
C ASP A 40 -2.39 12.12 10.12
N LEU A 41 -3.00 11.08 9.55
CA LEU A 41 -4.08 10.31 10.19
C LEU A 41 -3.67 9.62 11.50
N LYS A 42 -2.41 9.27 11.67
CA LYS A 42 -1.89 8.57 12.86
C LYS A 42 -1.18 9.48 13.87
N LYS A 43 -1.06 10.76 13.59
CA LYS A 43 -0.41 11.71 14.49
C LYS A 43 -1.07 11.78 15.85
N ASN A 44 -0.26 11.97 16.90
CA ASN A 44 -0.71 12.05 18.29
C ASN A 44 -1.32 13.39 18.70
N HIS A 45 -1.25 14.38 17.82
CA HIS A 45 -1.75 15.75 18.06
C HIS A 45 -2.74 16.17 16.96
N GLY A 46 -3.41 17.29 17.16
CA GLY A 46 -4.40 17.84 16.25
C GLY A 46 -5.83 17.40 16.60
N LYS A 47 -6.77 17.71 15.71
CA LYS A 47 -8.19 17.42 15.92
C LYS A 47 -8.48 15.93 15.82
N GLU A 48 -9.09 15.36 16.84
CA GLU A 48 -9.37 13.92 16.96
C GLU A 48 -10.28 13.40 15.82
N GLU A 49 -11.23 14.21 15.37
CA GLU A 49 -12.11 13.85 14.26
C GLU A 49 -11.38 13.67 12.92
N GLN A 50 -10.15 14.16 12.82
CA GLN A 50 -9.29 14.00 11.64
C GLN A 50 -8.28 12.85 11.78
N ARG A 51 -8.37 12.07 12.85
CA ARG A 51 -7.45 10.97 13.13
C ARG A 51 -8.15 9.62 12.98
N ALA A 52 -7.36 8.61 12.62
CA ALA A 52 -7.77 7.21 12.53
C ALA A 52 -6.58 6.32 12.91
N ARG A 53 -6.24 6.28 14.21
CA ARG A 53 -4.96 5.75 14.71
C ARG A 53 -4.90 4.24 14.78
N ASP A 54 -6.04 3.53 14.77
CA ASP A 54 -6.07 2.07 14.85
C ASP A 54 -5.89 1.40 13.48
N LEU A 55 -5.96 2.18 12.39
CA LEU A 55 -5.66 1.70 11.05
C LEU A 55 -4.16 1.62 10.80
N PHE A 56 -3.78 0.74 9.89
CA PHE A 56 -2.43 0.67 9.34
C PHE A 56 -2.41 1.37 7.99
N TYR A 57 -1.33 2.08 7.69
CA TYR A 57 -1.19 2.90 6.50
C TYR A 57 -0.02 2.44 5.66
N ALA A 58 -0.24 2.37 4.35
CA ALA A 58 0.77 1.96 3.39
C ALA A 58 0.75 2.83 2.13
N LEU A 59 1.92 3.06 1.55
CA LEU A 59 2.08 3.68 0.25
C LEU A 59 2.34 2.61 -0.81
N TRP A 60 1.61 2.72 -1.91
CA TRP A 60 1.78 1.93 -3.12
C TRP A 60 2.47 2.79 -4.16
N ILE A 61 3.82 2.69 -4.22
CA ILE A 61 4.71 3.68 -4.82
C ILE A 61 5.07 3.28 -6.25
N PRO A 62 4.73 4.10 -7.27
CA PRO A 62 5.24 3.90 -8.63
C PRO A 62 6.70 4.34 -8.74
N ASP A 63 7.49 3.66 -9.58
CA ASP A 63 8.91 3.97 -9.81
C ASP A 63 9.13 5.41 -10.26
N LEU A 64 8.19 5.98 -11.00
CA LEU A 64 8.25 7.37 -11.44
C LEU A 64 8.38 8.36 -10.26
N PHE A 65 7.70 8.08 -9.13
CA PHE A 65 7.83 8.93 -7.94
C PHE A 65 9.27 8.89 -7.41
N MET A 66 9.85 7.71 -7.29
CA MET A 66 11.23 7.56 -6.80
C MET A 66 12.26 8.21 -7.71
N LYS A 67 12.08 8.09 -9.03
CA LYS A 67 12.92 8.82 -10.01
C LYS A 67 12.86 10.33 -9.80
N ARG A 68 11.66 10.88 -9.62
CA ARG A 68 11.48 12.31 -9.38
C ARG A 68 12.00 12.77 -8.02
N VAL A 69 11.99 11.89 -7.00
CA VAL A 69 12.65 12.15 -5.72
C VAL A 69 14.17 12.25 -5.91
N GLU A 70 14.77 11.30 -6.63
CA GLU A 70 16.21 11.31 -6.92
C GLU A 70 16.64 12.55 -7.71
N GLU A 71 15.88 12.92 -8.73
CA GLU A 71 16.15 14.07 -9.61
C GLU A 71 15.69 15.42 -9.02
N ASN A 72 15.04 15.42 -7.86
CA ASN A 72 14.32 16.57 -7.30
C ASN A 72 13.36 17.23 -8.31
N GLY A 73 12.69 16.38 -9.09
CA GLY A 73 11.71 16.79 -10.10
C GLY A 73 10.38 17.24 -9.49
N ASP A 74 9.51 17.76 -10.34
CA ASP A 74 8.16 18.16 -9.93
C ASP A 74 7.26 16.91 -9.78
N TRP A 75 6.40 16.93 -8.78
CA TRP A 75 5.39 15.90 -8.53
C TRP A 75 4.01 16.53 -8.42
N THR A 76 3.06 15.99 -9.15
CA THR A 76 1.71 16.55 -9.26
C THR A 76 0.70 15.66 -8.56
N LEU A 77 -0.03 16.22 -7.63
CA LEU A 77 -1.14 15.55 -6.94
C LEU A 77 -2.40 15.62 -7.79
N MET A 78 -3.09 14.50 -7.92
CA MET A 78 -4.23 14.32 -8.80
C MET A 78 -5.42 13.71 -8.07
N CYS A 79 -6.62 14.02 -8.53
CA CYS A 79 -7.84 13.38 -8.07
C CYS A 79 -8.11 12.11 -8.89
N PRO A 80 -8.37 10.95 -8.28
CA PRO A 80 -8.67 9.71 -9.02
C PRO A 80 -9.86 9.81 -9.96
N HIS A 81 -10.86 10.64 -9.62
CA HIS A 81 -12.04 10.87 -10.46
C HIS A 81 -11.70 11.66 -11.74
N GLU A 82 -10.83 12.66 -11.60
CA GLU A 82 -10.40 13.53 -12.71
C GLU A 82 -9.33 12.89 -13.59
N CYS A 83 -8.56 11.98 -12.99
CA CYS A 83 -7.44 11.27 -13.63
C CYS A 83 -7.64 9.74 -13.51
N PRO A 84 -8.68 9.19 -14.14
CA PRO A 84 -8.97 7.76 -14.04
C PRO A 84 -7.87 6.89 -14.65
N GLY A 85 -7.75 5.65 -14.17
CA GLY A 85 -6.84 4.64 -14.71
C GLY A 85 -5.41 4.69 -14.14
N LEU A 86 -5.02 5.69 -13.36
CA LEU A 86 -3.70 5.73 -12.72
C LEU A 86 -3.50 4.55 -11.77
N SER A 87 -4.52 4.18 -10.99
CA SER A 87 -4.49 3.01 -10.11
C SER A 87 -4.50 1.66 -10.86
N ASP A 88 -4.97 1.67 -12.12
CA ASP A 88 -5.13 0.46 -12.94
C ASP A 88 -3.91 0.18 -13.83
N THR A 89 -2.90 1.04 -13.78
CA THR A 89 -1.69 0.95 -14.61
C THR A 89 -0.42 0.98 -13.77
N TYR A 90 0.66 0.39 -14.27
CA TYR A 90 1.98 0.39 -13.65
C TYR A 90 3.09 0.52 -14.70
N GLY A 91 4.32 0.76 -14.25
CA GLY A 91 5.50 0.89 -15.09
C GLY A 91 5.36 1.98 -16.16
N LYS A 92 5.80 1.70 -17.37
CA LYS A 92 5.76 2.66 -18.50
C LYS A 92 4.35 3.12 -18.88
N LYS A 93 3.33 2.28 -18.66
CA LYS A 93 1.93 2.64 -18.93
C LYS A 93 1.45 3.70 -17.94
N PHE A 94 1.76 3.51 -16.66
CA PHE A 94 1.48 4.51 -15.62
C PHE A 94 2.20 5.82 -15.92
N GLU A 95 3.51 5.78 -16.18
CA GLU A 95 4.33 6.95 -16.47
C GLU A 95 3.76 7.78 -17.64
N LYS A 96 3.38 7.09 -18.73
CA LYS A 96 2.78 7.75 -19.91
C LYS A 96 1.46 8.42 -19.55
N LEU A 97 0.58 7.74 -18.82
CA LEU A 97 -0.72 8.26 -18.44
C LEU A 97 -0.59 9.43 -17.46
N TYR A 98 0.28 9.32 -16.48
CA TYR A 98 0.54 10.36 -15.50
C TYR A 98 1.08 11.64 -16.16
N LYS A 99 2.09 11.54 -17.02
CA LYS A 99 2.65 12.67 -17.78
C LYS A 99 1.62 13.31 -18.73
N LYS A 100 0.71 12.50 -19.30
CA LYS A 100 -0.39 13.01 -20.09
C LYS A 100 -1.30 13.91 -19.26
N TYR A 101 -1.71 13.47 -18.06
CA TYR A 101 -2.55 14.28 -17.19
C TYR A 101 -1.84 15.53 -16.69
N GLU A 102 -0.54 15.49 -16.45
CA GLU A 102 0.24 16.69 -16.15
C GLU A 102 0.21 17.69 -17.31
N SER A 103 0.41 17.23 -18.55
CA SER A 103 0.39 18.10 -19.75
C SER A 103 -0.99 18.66 -20.04
N GLU A 104 -2.06 17.97 -19.64
CA GLU A 104 -3.44 18.44 -19.75
C GLU A 104 -3.86 19.40 -18.62
N GLY A 105 -2.96 19.67 -17.64
CA GLY A 105 -3.25 20.57 -16.52
C GLY A 105 -4.26 20.01 -15.51
N LYS A 106 -4.44 18.68 -15.44
CA LYS A 106 -5.39 18.03 -14.52
C LYS A 106 -4.91 17.88 -13.08
N GLY A 107 -3.71 18.38 -12.79
CA GLY A 107 -3.16 18.36 -11.43
C GLY A 107 -3.87 19.34 -10.50
N ARG A 108 -4.08 18.93 -9.25
CA ARG A 108 -4.61 19.82 -8.20
C ARG A 108 -3.54 20.63 -7.50
N LYS A 109 -2.36 20.06 -7.34
CA LYS A 109 -1.19 20.71 -6.74
C LYS A 109 0.07 20.11 -7.30
N THR A 110 1.05 20.95 -7.65
CA THR A 110 2.40 20.52 -8.05
C THR A 110 3.41 21.02 -7.03
N MET A 111 4.37 20.17 -6.68
CA MET A 111 5.43 20.44 -5.71
C MET A 111 6.69 19.68 -6.09
N LYS A 112 7.80 19.92 -5.41
CA LYS A 112 8.98 19.06 -5.54
C LYS A 112 8.73 17.69 -4.92
N ALA A 113 9.14 16.63 -5.61
CA ALA A 113 8.95 15.25 -5.13
C ALA A 113 9.66 15.02 -3.79
N GLN A 114 10.81 15.66 -3.55
CA GLN A 114 11.52 15.61 -2.27
C GLN A 114 10.73 16.24 -1.12
N GLU A 115 9.89 17.26 -1.38
CA GLU A 115 9.02 17.84 -0.34
C GLU A 115 8.05 16.78 0.22
N LEU A 116 7.39 16.05 -0.68
CA LEU A 116 6.51 14.94 -0.26
C LEU A 116 7.31 13.79 0.37
N TRP A 117 8.48 13.48 -0.16
CA TRP A 117 9.36 12.44 0.38
C TRP A 117 9.75 12.73 1.84
N PHE A 118 10.20 13.93 2.13
CA PHE A 118 10.53 14.33 3.51
C PHE A 118 9.33 14.28 4.43
N LYS A 119 8.13 14.61 3.93
CA LYS A 119 6.90 14.48 4.70
C LYS A 119 6.54 13.03 5.03
N ILE A 120 6.80 12.12 4.11
CA ILE A 120 6.65 10.66 4.34
C ILE A 120 7.63 10.22 5.44
N LEU A 121 8.91 10.58 5.34
CA LEU A 121 9.92 10.23 6.33
C LEU A 121 9.60 10.81 7.72
N GLU A 122 9.15 12.06 7.79
CA GLU A 122 8.67 12.67 9.04
C GLU A 122 7.55 11.85 9.68
N SER A 123 6.55 11.44 8.88
CA SER A 123 5.46 10.60 9.37
C SER A 123 5.96 9.24 9.88
N GLN A 124 6.94 8.63 9.20
CA GLN A 124 7.54 7.37 9.64
C GLN A 124 8.31 7.49 10.95
N ILE A 125 9.06 8.57 11.13
CA ILE A 125 9.79 8.82 12.37
C ILE A 125 8.82 9.03 13.53
N GLU A 126 7.73 9.77 13.30
CA GLU A 126 6.76 10.10 14.34
C GLU A 126 5.84 8.92 14.71
N THR A 127 5.39 8.14 13.71
CA THR A 127 4.30 7.16 13.88
C THR A 127 4.66 5.73 13.50
N GLY A 128 5.81 5.47 12.88
CA GLY A 128 6.17 4.18 12.31
C GLY A 128 5.45 3.84 11.00
N THR A 129 4.63 4.74 10.47
CA THR A 129 3.85 4.55 9.22
C THR A 129 4.01 5.75 8.30
N PRO A 130 3.74 5.63 7.01
CA PRO A 130 3.21 4.47 6.26
C PRO A 130 4.27 3.40 5.95
N TYR A 131 3.82 2.18 5.67
CA TYR A 131 4.64 1.16 5.00
C TYR A 131 4.95 1.60 3.58
N MET A 132 6.07 1.16 3.03
CA MET A 132 6.49 1.55 1.70
C MET A 132 6.61 0.31 0.80
N LEU A 133 5.74 0.21 -0.19
CA LEU A 133 5.72 -0.88 -1.17
C LEU A 133 5.81 -0.32 -2.58
N TYR A 134 6.51 -1.03 -3.45
CA TYR A 134 6.81 -0.59 -4.81
C TYR A 134 5.86 -1.25 -5.81
N LYS A 135 4.94 -0.45 -6.33
CA LYS A 135 3.86 -0.85 -7.23
C LYS A 135 4.35 -1.57 -8.49
N ASP A 136 5.35 -0.99 -9.15
CA ASP A 136 5.79 -1.45 -10.46
C ASP A 136 6.48 -2.81 -10.34
N ALA A 137 7.44 -2.95 -9.41
CA ALA A 137 8.12 -4.20 -9.14
C ALA A 137 7.17 -5.31 -8.66
N ALA A 138 6.20 -4.98 -7.78
CA ALA A 138 5.21 -5.93 -7.30
C ALA A 138 4.36 -6.50 -8.44
N ASN A 139 3.87 -5.64 -9.34
CA ASN A 139 3.07 -6.06 -10.49
C ASN A 139 3.90 -6.81 -11.54
N GLU A 140 5.12 -6.36 -11.83
CA GLU A 140 5.96 -6.95 -12.85
C GLU A 140 6.41 -8.38 -12.48
N LYS A 141 6.71 -8.60 -11.19
CA LYS A 141 7.19 -9.90 -10.69
C LYS A 141 6.09 -10.85 -10.25
N SER A 142 4.84 -10.40 -10.14
CA SER A 142 3.73 -11.25 -9.71
C SER A 142 3.46 -12.37 -10.72
N ASN A 143 3.20 -13.57 -10.20
CA ASN A 143 2.71 -14.69 -10.98
C ASN A 143 1.26 -14.51 -11.45
N GLN A 144 0.53 -13.55 -10.90
CA GLN A 144 -0.88 -13.26 -11.20
C GLN A 144 -1.07 -12.04 -12.11
N LYS A 145 -0.01 -11.47 -12.67
CA LYS A 145 -0.07 -10.29 -13.55
C LYS A 145 -0.93 -10.44 -14.80
N ASN A 146 -1.21 -11.70 -15.19
CA ASN A 146 -2.13 -12.02 -16.29
C ASN A 146 -3.60 -11.79 -15.94
N LEU A 147 -3.96 -11.72 -14.65
CA LEU A 147 -5.33 -11.48 -14.19
C LEU A 147 -5.67 -9.99 -14.18
N GLY A 148 -4.71 -9.14 -13.84
CA GLY A 148 -4.91 -7.70 -13.79
C GLY A 148 -3.84 -6.97 -12.98
N THR A 149 -4.08 -5.69 -12.68
CA THR A 149 -3.16 -4.87 -11.89
C THR A 149 -3.42 -5.07 -10.40
N ILE A 150 -2.37 -5.43 -9.66
CA ILE A 150 -2.39 -5.54 -8.20
C ILE A 150 -2.26 -4.13 -7.62
N LYS A 151 -3.18 -3.77 -6.72
CA LYS A 151 -3.34 -2.39 -6.20
C LYS A 151 -2.94 -2.23 -4.74
N SER A 152 -2.68 -3.33 -4.04
CA SER A 152 -2.31 -3.35 -2.63
C SER A 152 -1.66 -4.67 -2.25
N SER A 153 -1.12 -4.73 -1.04
CA SER A 153 -0.74 -5.95 -0.35
C SER A 153 -1.70 -6.20 0.82
N ASN A 154 -1.40 -7.16 1.67
CA ASN A 154 -2.14 -7.42 2.92
C ASN A 154 -1.68 -6.52 4.08
N LEU A 155 -2.15 -6.81 5.29
CA LEU A 155 -1.84 -6.06 6.52
C LEU A 155 -0.35 -6.03 6.85
N CYS A 156 0.35 -7.17 6.70
CA CYS A 156 1.75 -7.33 7.07
C CYS A 156 2.72 -7.17 5.90
N THR A 157 2.23 -6.85 4.70
CA THR A 157 2.99 -6.55 3.46
C THR A 157 3.69 -7.74 2.79
N GLU A 158 3.52 -8.98 3.28
CA GLU A 158 4.17 -10.18 2.74
C GLU A 158 3.45 -10.82 1.55
N ILE A 159 2.19 -10.44 1.29
CA ILE A 159 1.36 -11.05 0.25
C ILE A 159 1.15 -10.07 -0.91
N ILE A 160 1.43 -10.53 -2.12
CA ILE A 160 1.17 -9.80 -3.36
C ILE A 160 0.26 -10.68 -4.23
N GLU A 161 -1.04 -10.51 -4.09
CA GLU A 161 -2.07 -11.25 -4.79
C GLU A 161 -3.06 -10.33 -5.48
N TYR A 162 -3.61 -10.79 -6.62
CA TYR A 162 -4.65 -10.08 -7.33
C TYR A 162 -5.97 -10.14 -6.56
N THR A 163 -6.68 -9.02 -6.53
CA THR A 163 -8.04 -8.92 -6.01
C THR A 163 -8.86 -7.98 -6.89
N ALA A 164 -10.15 -8.27 -7.00
CA ALA A 164 -11.12 -7.50 -7.78
C ALA A 164 -12.46 -7.42 -7.03
N PRO A 165 -13.44 -6.64 -7.47
CA PRO A 165 -14.74 -6.56 -6.80
C PRO A 165 -15.47 -7.90 -6.66
N ASP A 166 -15.22 -8.84 -7.57
CA ASP A 166 -15.79 -10.19 -7.65
C ASP A 166 -14.80 -11.29 -7.27
N GLU A 167 -13.56 -10.95 -6.93
CA GLU A 167 -12.50 -11.92 -6.59
C GLU A 167 -11.68 -11.43 -5.41
N VAL A 168 -11.78 -12.14 -4.29
CA VAL A 168 -11.08 -11.80 -3.04
C VAL A 168 -9.90 -12.73 -2.83
N ALA A 169 -8.70 -12.14 -2.72
CA ALA A 169 -7.50 -12.86 -2.31
C ALA A 169 -7.60 -13.23 -0.82
N VAL A 170 -7.32 -14.48 -0.49
CA VAL A 170 -7.35 -15.02 0.88
C VAL A 170 -6.07 -15.77 1.17
N CYS A 171 -5.43 -15.45 2.27
CA CYS A 171 -4.21 -16.12 2.72
C CYS A 171 -4.52 -17.24 3.73
N ASN A 172 -4.12 -18.46 3.43
CA ASN A 172 -4.10 -19.56 4.38
C ASN A 172 -2.74 -19.60 5.07
N LEU A 173 -2.74 -19.41 6.39
CA LEU A 173 -1.51 -19.40 7.18
C LEU A 173 -1.18 -20.82 7.67
N ALA A 174 0.06 -21.24 7.40
CA ALA A 174 0.60 -22.50 7.89
C ALA A 174 2.07 -22.33 8.27
N SER A 175 2.53 -23.14 9.20
CA SER A 175 3.93 -23.17 9.61
C SER A 175 4.40 -24.62 9.70
N ILE A 176 5.56 -24.91 9.13
CA ILE A 176 6.18 -26.22 9.13
C ILE A 176 7.43 -26.18 10.01
N ALA A 177 7.50 -27.06 11.01
CA ALA A 177 8.66 -27.19 11.88
C ALA A 177 9.79 -27.95 11.15
N LEU A 178 10.60 -27.26 10.37
CA LEU A 178 11.67 -27.85 9.57
C LEU A 178 12.60 -28.82 10.34
N PRO A 179 12.96 -28.59 11.62
CA PRO A 179 13.79 -29.54 12.39
C PRO A 179 13.18 -30.92 12.52
N LYS A 180 11.86 -31.06 12.43
CA LYS A 180 11.18 -32.37 12.45
C LYS A 180 11.45 -33.22 11.21
N PHE A 181 11.93 -32.61 10.16
CA PHE A 181 12.25 -33.26 8.89
C PHE A 181 13.75 -33.49 8.68
N VAL A 182 14.54 -33.40 9.76
CA VAL A 182 15.95 -33.80 9.75
C VAL A 182 16.04 -35.20 10.37
N ILE A 183 16.35 -36.21 9.54
CA ILE A 183 16.50 -37.60 9.91
C ILE A 183 17.96 -38.00 9.67
N ASP A 184 18.63 -38.50 10.68
CA ASP A 184 20.04 -38.92 10.64
C ASP A 184 20.98 -37.84 10.04
N GLY A 185 20.73 -36.56 10.39
CA GLY A 185 21.51 -35.42 9.93
C GLY A 185 21.27 -35.02 8.46
N LYS A 186 20.29 -35.61 7.81
CA LYS A 186 19.88 -35.25 6.44
C LYS A 186 18.47 -34.72 6.43
N PHE A 187 18.22 -33.71 5.58
CA PHE A 187 16.90 -33.16 5.40
C PHE A 187 16.01 -34.10 4.55
N ASP A 188 14.86 -34.47 5.06
CA ASP A 188 13.88 -35.28 4.33
C ASP A 188 13.15 -34.40 3.30
N LEU A 189 13.55 -34.57 2.04
CA LEU A 189 12.98 -33.82 0.90
C LEU A 189 11.56 -34.27 0.51
N SER A 190 11.01 -35.32 1.11
CA SER A 190 9.62 -35.75 0.85
C SER A 190 8.62 -34.66 1.26
N LEU A 191 9.04 -33.71 2.12
CA LEU A 191 8.27 -32.54 2.51
C LEU A 191 7.75 -31.73 1.33
N ILE A 192 8.51 -31.63 0.23
CA ILE A 192 8.09 -30.90 -0.98
C ILE A 192 6.89 -31.54 -1.68
N HIS A 193 6.55 -32.76 -1.38
CA HIS A 193 5.39 -33.48 -1.95
C HIS A 193 4.11 -33.33 -1.12
N ILE A 194 4.18 -32.60 -0.01
CA ILE A 194 3.02 -32.30 0.80
C ILE A 194 2.25 -31.15 0.20
#